data_c2605366a7ffe6b9cc3c44ed3eeb4724
#
_entry.id   c2605366a7ffe6b9cc3c44ed3eeb4724
#
_cell.length_a   1.000
_cell.length_b   1.000
_cell.length_c   1.000
_cell.angle_alpha   90.00
_cell.angle_beta   90.00
_cell.angle_gamma   90.00
#
_symmetry.space_group_name_H-M   'P 1'
#
loop_
_entity.id
_entity.type
_entity.pdbx_description
1 polymer ?
#
loop_
_entity_poly.entity_id
_entity_poly.type
_entity_poly.pdbx_seq_one_letter_code
_entity_poly.pdbx_strand_id
1 'polypeptide(L)'
;MAPKTCLIGTLLALAGVFNPLCKADLEYPGLRMLNLQGDLQVHDPAIIREGQTFYIISTGGGRRGGVLPIRRSNDLLRWERCSEVFETIPGWATDEIPGVRGLWAPDISFFNGRYHLYYSASTFGRNSSAIGLATNRTFDPASPDYKWTDQGIVIRSVQGRDDWNAIDANITIEEDGKVWMSFGSFWGGIKMRRIDPNTGKLSSEDTKLYALASRPRGSGGANGAVEAPFIVRNEAYWYLFVSFDVCCRGVDSTYKVMVGRSPQITGPYEDRGGSPMLKGGGTLVIEATTDNWKGPGHCAVLQDGWGDYLIFHAYHGRTGRAELKISPLLWENGWPYVAPLP
;
A
#
# COMPACT_ATOMS: atom_id res chain seq x y z
N MET A 1 16.71 12.74 -53.43
CA MET A 1 15.73 12.92 -52.34
C MET A 1 14.39 12.44 -52.86
N ALA A 2 13.95 11.29 -52.47
CA ALA A 2 12.67 10.69 -52.87
C ALA A 2 11.75 10.59 -51.64
N PRO A 3 10.45 10.93 -51.76
CA PRO A 3 9.52 10.88 -50.65
C PRO A 3 9.05 9.45 -50.39
N LYS A 4 9.02 9.05 -49.11
CA LYS A 4 8.45 7.78 -48.66
C LYS A 4 6.94 7.84 -48.63
N THR A 5 6.30 7.04 -49.46
CA THR A 5 4.86 6.85 -49.57
C THR A 5 4.35 6.02 -48.37
N CYS A 6 3.39 6.55 -47.61
CA CYS A 6 2.68 5.87 -46.57
C CYS A 6 1.56 5.01 -47.19
N LEU A 7 1.59 3.70 -47.05
CA LEU A 7 0.50 2.80 -47.43
C LEU A 7 -0.59 2.79 -46.39
N ILE A 8 -1.77 3.29 -46.77
CA ILE A 8 -3.00 3.17 -45.99
C ILE A 8 -3.59 1.78 -46.24
N GLY A 9 -3.48 0.90 -45.23
CA GLY A 9 -4.15 -0.39 -45.26
C GLY A 9 -5.61 -0.25 -44.79
N THR A 10 -6.53 -0.62 -45.69
CA THR A 10 -7.97 -0.66 -45.43
C THR A 10 -8.29 -1.80 -44.46
N LEU A 11 -8.78 -1.52 -43.25
CA LEU A 11 -9.28 -2.52 -42.28
C LEU A 11 -10.73 -2.83 -42.57
N LEU A 12 -11.04 -4.08 -42.89
CA LEU A 12 -12.39 -4.66 -42.91
C LEU A 12 -12.93 -4.73 -41.46
N ALA A 13 -14.11 -4.15 -41.26
CA ALA A 13 -14.84 -4.22 -40.00
C ALA A 13 -15.43 -5.61 -39.76
N LEU A 14 -14.87 -6.37 -38.84
CA LEU A 14 -15.53 -7.48 -38.17
C LEU A 14 -16.04 -6.96 -36.81
N ALA A 15 -17.36 -7.09 -36.60
CA ALA A 15 -18.00 -6.75 -35.34
C ALA A 15 -17.55 -7.72 -34.22
N GLY A 16 -16.45 -7.41 -33.57
CA GLY A 16 -15.97 -8.04 -32.36
C GLY A 16 -16.22 -7.11 -31.19
N VAL A 17 -16.66 -7.66 -30.08
CA VAL A 17 -16.89 -7.02 -28.81
C VAL A 17 -15.65 -6.16 -28.45
N PHE A 18 -15.79 -4.83 -28.56
CA PHE A 18 -14.73 -3.90 -28.15
C PHE A 18 -14.64 -3.94 -26.63
N ASN A 19 -13.66 -4.70 -26.10
CA ASN A 19 -13.16 -4.46 -24.77
C ASN A 19 -12.37 -3.15 -24.84
N PRO A 20 -12.72 -2.09 -24.10
CA PRO A 20 -11.95 -0.85 -24.14
C PRO A 20 -10.53 -1.15 -23.65
N LEU A 21 -9.55 -1.02 -24.54
CA LEU A 21 -8.13 -1.11 -24.17
C LEU A 21 -7.85 -0.03 -23.11
N CYS A 22 -7.23 -0.45 -22.01
CA CYS A 22 -6.78 0.50 -20.99
C CYS A 22 -5.66 1.37 -21.60
N LYS A 23 -5.50 2.58 -21.06
CA LYS A 23 -4.50 3.54 -21.55
C LYS A 23 -3.08 2.94 -21.58
N ALA A 24 -2.74 2.12 -20.56
CA ALA A 24 -1.45 1.43 -20.49
C ALA A 24 -1.24 0.43 -21.64
N ASP A 25 -2.29 -0.25 -22.13
CA ASP A 25 -2.18 -1.15 -23.28
C ASP A 25 -1.91 -0.40 -24.60
N LEU A 26 -2.35 0.87 -24.70
CA LEU A 26 -2.12 1.70 -25.87
C LEU A 26 -0.73 2.36 -25.86
N GLU A 27 -0.27 2.79 -24.68
CA GLU A 27 1.00 3.50 -24.52
C GLU A 27 2.19 2.55 -24.34
N TYR A 28 1.95 1.38 -23.71
CA TYR A 28 2.97 0.36 -23.43
C TYR A 28 2.48 -1.04 -23.86
N PRO A 29 2.40 -1.30 -25.17
CA PRO A 29 1.93 -2.60 -25.66
C PRO A 29 2.90 -3.69 -25.19
N GLY A 30 2.37 -4.64 -24.41
CA GLY A 30 3.17 -5.72 -23.80
C GLY A 30 3.49 -5.54 -22.31
N LEU A 31 3.16 -4.39 -21.69
CA LEU A 31 3.23 -4.27 -20.24
C LEU A 31 2.26 -5.24 -19.58
N ARG A 32 2.77 -6.13 -18.74
CA ARG A 32 1.98 -7.17 -18.06
C ARG A 32 2.35 -7.25 -16.60
N MET A 33 1.38 -7.60 -15.77
CA MET A 33 1.65 -8.00 -14.39
C MET A 33 2.55 -9.22 -14.34
N LEU A 34 3.31 -9.35 -13.25
CA LEU A 34 4.12 -10.53 -13.03
C LEU A 34 3.23 -11.78 -12.86
N ASN A 35 3.62 -12.89 -13.46
CA ASN A 35 2.92 -14.17 -13.30
C ASN A 35 3.38 -14.86 -12.02
N LEU A 36 2.69 -14.55 -10.91
CA LEU A 36 3.05 -14.99 -9.58
C LEU A 36 2.65 -16.44 -9.32
N GLN A 37 3.43 -17.15 -8.50
CA GLN A 37 3.21 -18.52 -8.09
C GLN A 37 3.47 -18.70 -6.58
N GLY A 38 2.89 -19.75 -5.99
CA GLY A 38 3.13 -20.17 -4.61
C GLY A 38 2.05 -19.67 -3.64
N ASP A 39 2.43 -19.24 -2.46
CA ASP A 39 1.50 -18.71 -1.44
C ASP A 39 1.18 -17.24 -1.72
N LEU A 40 0.09 -17.02 -2.45
CA LEU A 40 -0.36 -15.71 -2.88
C LEU A 40 -1.54 -15.15 -2.06
N GLN A 41 -2.01 -15.87 -1.04
CA GLN A 41 -3.11 -15.37 -0.21
C GLN A 41 -2.62 -14.23 0.70
N VAL A 42 -2.65 -13.02 0.17
CA VAL A 42 -2.12 -11.80 0.78
C VAL A 42 -3.19 -10.73 0.81
N HIS A 43 -3.27 -10.02 1.93
CA HIS A 43 -4.07 -8.81 2.12
C HIS A 43 -3.15 -7.75 2.73
N ASP A 44 -3.18 -6.51 2.24
CA ASP A 44 -2.36 -5.38 2.71
C ASP A 44 -0.85 -5.71 2.72
N PRO A 45 -0.23 -5.91 1.54
CA PRO A 45 1.18 -6.27 1.44
C PRO A 45 2.11 -5.11 1.76
N ALA A 46 3.08 -5.34 2.64
CA ALA A 46 4.29 -4.54 2.76
C ALA A 46 5.48 -5.33 2.22
N ILE A 47 6.37 -4.69 1.49
CA ILE A 47 7.52 -5.36 0.87
C ILE A 47 8.84 -4.72 1.27
N ILE A 48 9.87 -5.54 1.47
CA ILE A 48 11.25 -5.10 1.68
C ILE A 48 12.21 -6.13 1.12
N ARG A 49 13.46 -5.71 0.84
CA ARG A 49 14.54 -6.60 0.42
C ARG A 49 15.66 -6.65 1.45
N GLU A 50 16.16 -7.85 1.72
CA GLU A 50 17.41 -8.09 2.44
C GLU A 50 18.33 -8.96 1.58
N GLY A 51 19.48 -8.42 1.23
CA GLY A 51 20.41 -9.11 0.33
C GLY A 51 19.78 -9.40 -1.04
N GLN A 52 19.62 -10.68 -1.38
CA GLN A 52 18.98 -11.12 -2.64
C GLN A 52 17.53 -11.58 -2.44
N THR A 53 17.00 -11.50 -1.23
CA THR A 53 15.68 -12.02 -0.88
C THR A 53 14.69 -10.88 -0.64
N PHE A 54 13.55 -10.96 -1.29
CA PHE A 54 12.40 -10.09 -1.04
C PHE A 54 11.50 -10.73 0.01
N TYR A 55 10.96 -9.90 0.89
CA TYR A 55 10.03 -10.31 1.93
C TYR A 55 8.74 -9.52 1.84
N ILE A 56 7.61 -10.22 1.90
CA ILE A 56 6.28 -9.62 2.04
C ILE A 56 5.72 -9.98 3.40
N ILE A 57 5.34 -8.96 4.16
CA ILE A 57 4.55 -9.07 5.38
C ILE A 57 3.13 -8.62 5.05
N SER A 58 2.12 -9.27 5.62
CA SER A 58 0.74 -8.95 5.28
C SER A 58 -0.18 -9.02 6.50
N THR A 59 -1.37 -8.43 6.38
CA THR A 59 -2.47 -8.61 7.32
C THR A 59 -2.68 -10.09 7.61
N GLY A 60 -2.78 -10.43 8.87
CA GLY A 60 -3.08 -11.78 9.31
C GLY A 60 -3.34 -11.85 10.80
N GLY A 61 -4.31 -12.68 11.15
CA GLY A 61 -4.61 -13.02 12.53
C GLY A 61 -5.19 -14.41 12.51
N GLY A 62 -4.67 -15.26 13.33
CA GLY A 62 -4.88 -16.56 13.03
C GLY A 62 -5.62 -17.47 14.00
N ARG A 63 -6.58 -18.19 13.47
CA ARG A 63 -7.06 -19.42 14.09
C ARG A 63 -6.07 -20.58 13.91
N ARG A 64 -5.02 -20.44 13.07
CA ARG A 64 -3.98 -21.45 12.82
C ARG A 64 -2.68 -20.78 12.39
N GLY A 65 -1.75 -20.62 13.32
CA GLY A 65 -0.42 -20.03 13.10
C GLY A 65 -0.42 -18.51 13.26
N GLY A 66 0.65 -17.94 13.74
CA GLY A 66 0.91 -16.57 14.16
C GLY A 66 0.28 -15.41 13.40
N VAL A 67 0.56 -14.22 13.84
CA VAL A 67 0.01 -12.98 13.25
C VAL A 67 1.07 -12.27 12.42
N LEU A 68 0.63 -11.56 11.36
CA LEU A 68 1.48 -10.90 10.37
C LEU A 68 2.41 -11.90 9.66
N PRO A 69 1.84 -12.76 8.79
CA PRO A 69 2.60 -13.77 8.06
C PRO A 69 3.64 -13.15 7.13
N ILE A 70 4.82 -13.77 7.09
CA ILE A 70 5.95 -13.38 6.26
C ILE A 70 6.10 -14.38 5.12
N ARG A 71 6.25 -13.86 3.90
CA ARG A 71 6.58 -14.60 2.69
C ARG A 71 7.89 -14.11 2.13
N ARG A 72 8.61 -14.98 1.43
CA ARG A 72 9.86 -14.64 0.77
C ARG A 72 9.87 -15.06 -0.70
N SER A 73 10.69 -14.36 -1.49
CA SER A 73 10.98 -14.65 -2.88
C SER A 73 12.39 -14.18 -3.25
N ASN A 74 13.07 -14.88 -4.17
CA ASN A 74 14.35 -14.43 -4.71
C ASN A 74 14.22 -13.83 -6.12
N ASP A 75 13.02 -13.85 -6.71
CA ASP A 75 12.77 -13.48 -8.10
C ASP A 75 11.52 -12.62 -8.32
N LEU A 76 10.80 -12.24 -7.23
CA LEU A 76 9.49 -11.59 -7.23
C LEU A 76 8.36 -12.44 -7.84
N LEU A 77 8.64 -13.63 -8.38
CA LEU A 77 7.66 -14.46 -9.06
C LEU A 77 7.13 -15.60 -8.19
N ARG A 78 8.03 -16.30 -7.50
CA ARG A 78 7.66 -17.43 -6.63
C ARG A 78 7.74 -17.03 -5.18
N TRP A 79 6.61 -17.12 -4.50
CA TRP A 79 6.45 -16.75 -3.10
C TRP A 79 6.17 -17.95 -2.21
N GLU A 80 6.88 -18.05 -1.10
CA GLU A 80 6.65 -19.08 -0.08
C GLU A 80 6.51 -18.46 1.30
N ARG A 81 5.57 -18.95 2.10
CA ARG A 81 5.48 -18.58 3.50
C ARG A 81 6.68 -19.13 4.26
N CYS A 82 7.36 -18.28 5.03
CA CYS A 82 8.57 -18.68 5.75
C CYS A 82 8.46 -18.50 7.27
N SER A 83 7.69 -17.52 7.75
CA SER A 83 7.50 -17.28 9.19
C SER A 83 6.32 -16.33 9.45
N GLU A 84 6.20 -15.86 10.68
CA GLU A 84 5.33 -14.79 11.14
C GLU A 84 6.08 -13.83 12.07
N VAL A 85 5.55 -12.62 12.24
CA VAL A 85 6.15 -11.62 13.14
C VAL A 85 5.91 -11.99 14.59
N PHE A 86 4.69 -12.44 14.95
CA PHE A 86 4.35 -12.85 16.29
C PHE A 86 3.61 -14.18 16.28
N GLU A 87 3.82 -14.98 17.32
CA GLU A 87 3.05 -16.21 17.57
C GLU A 87 1.60 -15.88 17.97
N THR A 88 1.41 -14.81 18.71
CA THR A 88 0.12 -14.33 19.21
C THR A 88 0.03 -12.82 19.11
N ILE A 89 -1.19 -12.28 19.19
CA ILE A 89 -1.41 -10.85 19.28
C ILE A 89 -0.73 -10.31 20.54
N PRO A 90 0.08 -9.23 20.48
CA PRO A 90 0.68 -8.60 21.65
C PRO A 90 -0.36 -8.21 22.71
N GLY A 91 -0.05 -8.44 23.99
CA GLY A 91 -0.98 -8.23 25.11
C GLY A 91 -1.57 -6.82 25.15
N TRP A 92 -0.75 -5.79 24.90
CA TRP A 92 -1.24 -4.42 24.87
C TRP A 92 -2.37 -4.20 23.83
N ALA A 93 -2.30 -4.93 22.70
CA ALA A 93 -3.30 -4.77 21.65
C ALA A 93 -4.65 -5.35 22.07
N THR A 94 -4.66 -6.45 22.82
CA THR A 94 -5.89 -7.02 23.38
C THR A 94 -6.46 -6.18 24.52
N ASP A 95 -5.59 -5.54 25.31
CA ASP A 95 -5.98 -4.72 26.46
C ASP A 95 -6.54 -3.35 26.01
N GLU A 96 -5.89 -2.72 25.05
CA GLU A 96 -6.24 -1.36 24.58
C GLU A 96 -7.30 -1.33 23.47
N ILE A 97 -7.44 -2.42 22.69
CA ILE A 97 -8.38 -2.54 21.57
C ILE A 97 -9.30 -3.76 21.79
N PRO A 98 -10.34 -3.62 22.61
CA PRO A 98 -11.26 -4.73 22.89
C PRO A 98 -11.90 -5.29 21.61
N GLY A 99 -11.77 -6.61 21.43
CA GLY A 99 -12.31 -7.31 20.27
C GLY A 99 -11.36 -7.42 19.08
N VAL A 100 -10.09 -6.98 19.20
CA VAL A 100 -9.05 -7.24 18.21
C VAL A 100 -8.90 -8.75 17.98
N ARG A 101 -8.83 -9.17 16.71
CA ARG A 101 -8.74 -10.61 16.34
C ARG A 101 -7.57 -10.92 15.41
N GLY A 102 -6.76 -9.92 15.09
CA GLY A 102 -5.61 -9.98 14.20
C GLY A 102 -4.93 -8.64 14.13
N LEU A 103 -3.76 -8.60 13.52
CA LEU A 103 -3.03 -7.38 13.24
C LEU A 103 -3.12 -7.10 11.75
N TRP A 104 -3.26 -5.81 11.38
CA TRP A 104 -3.56 -5.40 10.02
C TRP A 104 -2.51 -4.47 9.46
N ALA A 105 -2.48 -4.39 8.12
CA ALA A 105 -1.82 -3.36 7.35
C ALA A 105 -0.40 -3.04 7.86
N PRO A 106 0.53 -4.02 7.83
CA PRO A 106 1.91 -3.76 8.20
C PRO A 106 2.59 -2.84 7.18
N ASP A 107 3.57 -2.07 7.65
CA ASP A 107 4.57 -1.41 6.82
C ASP A 107 5.96 -1.67 7.38
N ILE A 108 6.95 -1.87 6.51
CA ILE A 108 8.29 -2.28 6.89
C ILE A 108 9.33 -1.35 6.28
N SER A 109 10.27 -0.89 7.10
CA SER A 109 11.37 -0.04 6.69
C SER A 109 12.66 -0.38 7.44
N PHE A 110 13.80 -0.07 6.85
CA PHE A 110 15.11 -0.27 7.48
C PHE A 110 15.78 1.08 7.73
N PHE A 111 16.01 1.38 8.99
CA PHE A 111 16.77 2.56 9.41
C PHE A 111 17.41 2.33 10.79
N ASN A 112 18.40 3.12 11.15
CA ASN A 112 19.13 2.99 12.40
C ASN A 112 19.58 1.54 12.72
N GLY A 113 20.04 0.80 11.68
CA GLY A 113 20.61 -0.54 11.80
C GLY A 113 19.63 -1.65 12.14
N ARG A 114 18.33 -1.45 11.95
CA ARG A 114 17.30 -2.47 12.16
C ARG A 114 16.06 -2.27 11.31
N TYR A 115 15.28 -3.32 11.13
CA TYR A 115 13.96 -3.30 10.56
C TYR A 115 12.95 -2.77 11.57
N HIS A 116 12.09 -1.87 11.12
CA HIS A 116 10.97 -1.33 11.87
C HIS A 116 9.69 -1.72 11.15
N LEU A 117 8.87 -2.54 11.79
CA LEU A 117 7.57 -2.97 11.30
C LEU A 117 6.49 -2.26 12.10
N TYR A 118 5.74 -1.41 11.41
CA TYR A 118 4.54 -0.78 11.99
C TYR A 118 3.32 -1.60 11.60
N TYR A 119 2.39 -1.78 12.53
CA TYR A 119 1.20 -2.62 12.33
C TYR A 119 0.00 -2.05 13.07
N SER A 120 -1.20 -2.35 12.58
CA SER A 120 -2.44 -1.81 13.10
C SER A 120 -3.18 -2.82 13.98
N ALA A 121 -3.63 -2.38 15.14
CA ALA A 121 -4.59 -3.07 16.00
C ALA A 121 -5.91 -2.30 15.98
N SER A 122 -6.99 -2.92 15.50
CA SER A 122 -8.28 -2.27 15.34
C SER A 122 -9.44 -3.27 15.30
N THR A 123 -10.66 -2.72 15.23
CA THR A 123 -11.90 -3.47 14.95
C THR A 123 -12.69 -2.78 13.85
N PHE A 124 -13.40 -3.56 13.04
CA PHE A 124 -14.13 -3.07 11.89
C PHE A 124 -15.17 -1.98 12.26
N GLY A 125 -15.19 -0.90 11.47
CA GLY A 125 -16.19 0.18 11.60
C GLY A 125 -15.96 1.11 12.79
N ARG A 126 -14.80 1.07 13.43
CA ARG A 126 -14.42 1.93 14.55
C ARG A 126 -13.09 2.62 14.26
N ASN A 127 -12.87 3.78 14.91
CA ASN A 127 -11.57 4.44 14.96
C ASN A 127 -10.96 4.47 16.38
N SER A 128 -11.39 3.54 17.23
CA SER A 128 -10.63 3.18 18.44
C SER A 128 -9.57 2.18 18.02
N SER A 129 -8.40 2.70 17.63
CA SER A 129 -7.35 1.93 16.96
C SER A 129 -5.97 2.35 17.44
N ALA A 130 -4.97 1.52 17.20
CA ALA A 130 -3.58 1.85 17.50
C ALA A 130 -2.63 1.29 16.45
N ILE A 131 -1.57 2.02 16.15
CA ILE A 131 -0.41 1.54 15.41
C ILE A 131 0.65 1.15 16.43
N GLY A 132 1.09 -0.11 16.38
CA GLY A 132 2.20 -0.66 17.13
C GLY A 132 3.49 -0.70 16.31
N LEU A 133 4.60 -0.96 16.97
CA LEU A 133 5.92 -1.12 16.37
C LEU A 133 6.55 -2.44 16.82
N ALA A 134 7.09 -3.20 15.88
CA ALA A 134 8.02 -4.30 16.14
C ALA A 134 9.36 -4.03 15.46
N THR A 135 10.44 -4.54 16.04
CA THR A 135 11.78 -4.39 15.46
C THR A 135 12.49 -5.72 15.34
N ASN A 136 13.35 -5.84 14.32
CA ASN A 136 14.25 -6.98 14.12
C ASN A 136 15.55 -6.50 13.47
N ARG A 137 16.61 -7.31 13.54
CA ARG A 137 17.89 -6.96 12.90
C ARG A 137 18.07 -7.62 11.53
N THR A 138 17.40 -8.73 11.29
CA THR A 138 17.53 -9.52 10.06
C THR A 138 16.24 -10.31 9.80
N PHE A 139 16.03 -10.69 8.54
CA PHE A 139 15.00 -11.67 8.14
C PHE A 139 15.54 -13.10 8.04
N ASP A 140 16.83 -13.34 8.27
CA ASP A 140 17.42 -14.68 8.28
C ASP A 140 17.11 -15.41 9.60
N PRO A 141 16.23 -16.44 9.59
CA PRO A 141 15.88 -17.19 10.80
C PRO A 141 17.05 -18.02 11.38
N ALA A 142 18.11 -18.24 10.60
CA ALA A 142 19.31 -18.94 11.08
C ALA A 142 20.27 -18.00 11.83
N SER A 143 20.07 -16.69 11.73
CA SER A 143 20.87 -15.70 12.44
C SER A 143 20.51 -15.66 13.93
N PRO A 144 21.49 -15.56 14.83
CA PRO A 144 21.23 -15.34 16.27
C PRO A 144 20.55 -13.97 16.54
N ASP A 145 20.63 -13.05 15.58
CA ASP A 145 20.00 -11.73 15.66
C ASP A 145 18.53 -11.73 15.19
N TYR A 146 18.02 -12.87 14.67
CA TYR A 146 16.63 -12.98 14.26
C TYR A 146 15.71 -13.03 15.48
N LYS A 147 15.10 -11.88 15.77
CA LYS A 147 14.12 -11.79 16.86
C LYS A 147 13.22 -10.58 16.65
N TRP A 148 11.97 -10.82 16.33
CA TRP A 148 10.95 -9.78 16.38
C TRP A 148 10.67 -9.39 17.83
N THR A 149 10.84 -8.10 18.12
CA THR A 149 10.61 -7.54 19.46
C THR A 149 9.52 -6.49 19.38
N ASP A 150 8.41 -6.73 20.07
CA ASP A 150 7.34 -5.74 20.20
C ASP A 150 7.82 -4.53 21.02
N GLN A 151 7.61 -3.35 20.47
CA GLN A 151 7.94 -2.05 21.07
C GLN A 151 6.69 -1.32 21.59
N GLY A 152 5.50 -1.96 21.51
CA GLY A 152 4.24 -1.37 21.94
C GLY A 152 3.74 -0.23 21.04
N ILE A 153 2.79 0.54 21.54
CA ILE A 153 2.04 1.57 20.82
C ILE A 153 2.95 2.71 20.35
N VAL A 154 2.74 3.18 19.13
CA VAL A 154 3.33 4.41 18.54
C VAL A 154 2.33 5.55 18.59
N ILE A 155 1.11 5.30 18.13
CA ILE A 155 0.01 6.27 18.10
C ILE A 155 -1.31 5.54 18.26
N ARG A 156 -2.30 6.21 18.85
CA ARG A 156 -3.67 5.69 18.98
C ARG A 156 -4.70 6.76 18.65
N SER A 157 -5.81 6.34 18.09
CA SER A 157 -7.02 7.13 17.94
C SER A 157 -8.12 6.64 18.88
N VAL A 158 -8.98 7.56 19.29
CA VAL A 158 -10.09 7.29 20.21
C VAL A 158 -11.39 7.79 19.60
N GLN A 159 -12.34 6.90 19.44
CA GLN A 159 -13.65 7.21 18.89
C GLN A 159 -14.35 8.30 19.69
N GLY A 160 -14.90 9.29 19.00
CA GLY A 160 -15.56 10.44 19.61
C GLY A 160 -14.62 11.59 20.03
N ARG A 161 -13.29 11.37 20.05
CA ARG A 161 -12.29 12.39 20.30
C ARG A 161 -11.54 12.78 19.01
N ASP A 162 -11.09 11.76 18.27
CA ASP A 162 -10.24 11.96 17.10
C ASP A 162 -11.06 11.83 15.81
N ASP A 163 -10.82 12.72 14.85
CA ASP A 163 -11.45 12.71 13.52
C ASP A 163 -10.66 11.89 12.50
N TRP A 164 -9.74 11.05 12.94
CA TRP A 164 -8.87 10.20 12.14
C TRP A 164 -8.76 8.80 12.76
N ASN A 165 -8.20 7.86 12.01
CA ASN A 165 -8.06 6.47 12.44
C ASN A 165 -6.58 6.07 12.45
N ALA A 166 -6.08 5.52 13.55
CA ALA A 166 -4.69 5.08 13.71
C ALA A 166 -4.49 3.67 13.14
N ILE A 167 -4.59 3.53 11.82
CA ILE A 167 -4.26 2.32 11.07
C ILE A 167 -3.56 2.68 9.76
N ASP A 168 -3.08 1.68 9.05
CA ASP A 168 -2.49 1.78 7.71
C ASP A 168 -1.26 2.69 7.70
N ALA A 169 -0.28 2.38 8.54
CA ALA A 169 0.98 3.12 8.58
C ALA A 169 1.79 2.92 7.29
N ASN A 170 2.47 3.97 6.84
CA ASN A 170 3.56 3.89 5.89
C ASN A 170 4.71 4.80 6.33
N ILE A 171 5.92 4.29 6.31
CA ILE A 171 7.13 5.02 6.70
C ILE A 171 7.88 5.50 5.47
N THR A 172 8.19 6.79 5.48
CA THR A 172 9.01 7.42 4.44
C THR A 172 10.23 8.08 5.07
N ILE A 173 11.39 7.85 4.47
CA ILE A 173 12.68 8.39 4.95
C ILE A 173 13.18 9.39 3.91
N GLU A 174 13.42 10.64 4.35
CA GLU A 174 14.04 11.66 3.50
C GLU A 174 15.57 11.46 3.41
N GLU A 175 16.19 12.03 2.39
CA GLU A 175 17.64 11.93 2.17
C GLU A 175 18.47 12.50 3.34
N ASP A 176 17.92 13.47 4.09
CA ASP A 176 18.52 14.04 5.28
C ASP A 176 18.33 13.19 6.55
N GLY A 177 17.76 11.99 6.39
CA GLY A 177 17.53 11.03 7.50
C GLY A 177 16.27 11.30 8.30
N LYS A 178 15.45 12.26 7.91
CA LYS A 178 14.15 12.48 8.53
C LYS A 178 13.19 11.33 8.23
N VAL A 179 12.50 10.85 9.27
CA VAL A 179 11.54 9.74 9.18
C VAL A 179 10.13 10.25 9.43
N TRP A 180 9.22 9.89 8.55
CA TRP A 180 7.83 10.27 8.60
C TRP A 180 6.93 9.03 8.57
N MET A 181 5.81 9.10 9.29
CA MET A 181 4.75 8.10 9.24
C MET A 181 3.48 8.75 8.70
N SER A 182 3.06 8.35 7.50
CA SER A 182 1.70 8.60 7.01
C SER A 182 0.78 7.46 7.45
N PHE A 183 -0.48 7.76 7.75
CA PHE A 183 -1.44 6.79 8.25
C PHE A 183 -2.87 7.31 8.12
N GLY A 184 -3.85 6.44 8.22
CA GLY A 184 -5.26 6.83 8.28
C GLY A 184 -6.16 6.05 7.35
N SER A 185 -7.42 5.96 7.75
CA SER A 185 -8.48 5.27 7.03
C SER A 185 -9.81 5.94 7.34
N PHE A 186 -10.56 6.31 6.33
CA PHE A 186 -11.86 6.99 6.45
C PHE A 186 -11.79 8.27 7.31
N TRP A 187 -12.84 8.58 8.07
CA TRP A 187 -12.96 9.76 8.94
C TRP A 187 -12.40 11.04 8.30
N GLY A 188 -11.42 11.67 8.92
CA GLY A 188 -10.73 12.87 8.42
C GLY A 188 -9.58 12.57 7.46
N GLY A 189 -9.49 11.33 6.94
CA GLY A 189 -8.54 10.92 5.90
C GLY A 189 -7.12 10.67 6.42
N ILE A 190 -6.18 10.84 5.50
CA ILE A 190 -4.77 10.51 5.70
C ILE A 190 -4.05 11.63 6.45
N LYS A 191 -3.34 11.23 7.48
CA LYS A 191 -2.51 12.09 8.34
C LYS A 191 -1.05 11.70 8.24
N MET A 192 -0.17 12.59 8.73
CA MET A 192 1.26 12.33 8.84
C MET A 192 1.82 12.89 10.14
N ARG A 193 2.76 12.18 10.73
CA ARG A 193 3.52 12.55 11.92
C ARG A 193 5.01 12.30 11.71
N ARG A 194 5.80 13.10 12.38
CA ARG A 194 7.24 12.90 12.48
C ARG A 194 7.57 11.72 13.40
N ILE A 195 8.53 10.88 12.99
CA ILE A 195 9.11 9.80 13.79
C ILE A 195 10.52 10.18 14.23
N ASP A 196 10.86 9.87 15.47
CA ASP A 196 12.24 9.91 15.97
C ASP A 196 12.98 8.66 15.45
N PRO A 197 14.01 8.79 14.60
CA PRO A 197 14.70 7.67 14.01
C PRO A 197 15.45 6.79 15.04
N ASN A 198 15.75 7.31 16.24
CA ASN A 198 16.44 6.57 17.28
C ASN A 198 15.51 5.57 17.98
N THR A 199 14.25 5.92 18.13
CA THR A 199 13.27 5.13 18.89
C THR A 199 12.23 4.45 18.02
N GLY A 200 12.01 4.92 16.79
CA GLY A 200 10.89 4.50 15.94
C GLY A 200 9.52 4.97 16.46
N LYS A 201 9.48 5.84 17.47
CA LYS A 201 8.24 6.41 18.04
C LYS A 201 8.00 7.82 17.51
N LEU A 202 6.86 8.41 17.87
CA LEU A 202 6.57 9.79 17.49
C LEU A 202 7.66 10.75 18.00
N SER A 203 8.09 11.65 17.13
CA SER A 203 9.03 12.72 17.52
C SER A 203 8.38 13.67 18.53
N SER A 204 9.16 14.04 19.55
CA SER A 204 8.82 15.12 20.50
C SER A 204 9.18 16.51 19.98
N GLU A 205 10.08 16.59 18.98
CA GLU A 205 10.53 17.85 18.38
C GLU A 205 9.51 18.41 17.36
N ASP A 206 8.87 17.52 16.58
CA ASP A 206 7.78 17.89 15.68
C ASP A 206 6.53 17.09 16.03
N THR A 207 5.64 17.76 16.76
CA THR A 207 4.36 17.18 17.22
C THR A 207 3.19 17.48 16.30
N LYS A 208 3.44 18.17 15.17
CA LYS A 208 2.39 18.56 14.23
C LYS A 208 1.75 17.35 13.58
N LEU A 209 0.43 17.36 13.48
CA LEU A 209 -0.37 16.43 12.71
C LEU A 209 -0.67 17.07 11.35
N TYR A 210 -0.03 16.57 10.30
CA TYR A 210 -0.25 17.04 8.94
C TYR A 210 -1.43 16.27 8.34
N ALA A 211 -2.25 16.93 7.53
CA ALA A 211 -3.30 16.31 6.74
C ALA A 211 -2.85 16.22 5.28
N LEU A 212 -2.91 15.02 4.68
CA LEU A 212 -2.38 14.77 3.34
C LEU A 212 -3.48 14.54 2.28
N ALA A 213 -4.50 13.75 2.62
CA ALA A 213 -5.61 13.45 1.73
C ALA A 213 -6.90 13.25 2.51
N SER A 214 -8.03 13.61 1.92
CA SER A 214 -9.36 13.33 2.46
C SER A 214 -10.39 13.29 1.35
N ARG A 215 -11.52 12.63 1.60
CA ARG A 215 -12.66 12.65 0.67
C ARG A 215 -13.89 13.24 1.35
N PRO A 216 -14.66 14.11 0.65
CA PRO A 216 -15.90 14.66 1.20
C PRO A 216 -16.89 13.54 1.54
N ARG A 217 -17.55 13.66 2.70
CA ARG A 217 -18.66 12.76 3.05
C ARG A 217 -19.90 13.16 2.24
N GLY A 218 -20.55 12.19 1.61
CA GLY A 218 -21.87 12.39 1.00
C GLY A 218 -21.92 12.49 -0.53
N SER A 219 -20.82 12.46 -1.26
CA SER A 219 -20.83 12.41 -2.73
C SER A 219 -20.52 11.00 -3.23
N GLY A 220 -21.52 10.33 -3.82
CA GLY A 220 -21.26 9.09 -4.59
C GLY A 220 -21.05 7.80 -3.80
N GLY A 221 -21.59 7.67 -2.59
CA GLY A 221 -21.66 6.37 -1.89
C GLY A 221 -20.41 5.94 -1.11
N ALA A 222 -19.31 6.67 -1.17
CA ALA A 222 -18.04 6.27 -0.58
C ALA A 222 -17.70 6.93 0.77
N ASN A 223 -18.62 7.68 1.38
CA ASN A 223 -18.55 8.24 2.76
C ASN A 223 -17.15 8.58 3.28
N GLY A 224 -16.33 9.28 2.47
CA GLY A 224 -14.97 9.64 2.85
C GLY A 224 -13.96 8.50 2.76
N ALA A 225 -14.25 7.42 2.02
CA ALA A 225 -13.40 6.24 1.89
C ALA A 225 -12.09 6.58 1.16
N VAL A 226 -11.06 6.88 1.93
CA VAL A 226 -9.66 6.99 1.54
C VAL A 226 -8.82 6.37 2.66
N GLU A 227 -7.88 5.48 2.30
CA GLU A 227 -7.03 4.79 3.27
C GLU A 227 -5.74 4.29 2.62
N ALA A 228 -4.93 3.55 3.38
CA ALA A 228 -3.73 2.89 2.89
C ALA A 228 -2.76 3.85 2.16
N PRO A 229 -2.24 4.87 2.84
CA PRO A 229 -1.24 5.76 2.24
C PRO A 229 0.06 5.01 1.98
N PHE A 230 0.73 5.34 0.87
CA PHE A 230 2.10 4.96 0.60
C PHE A 230 2.82 6.11 -0.11
N ILE A 231 3.96 6.54 0.40
CA ILE A 231 4.69 7.69 -0.15
C ILE A 231 6.04 7.23 -0.69
N VAL A 232 6.33 7.62 -1.94
CA VAL A 232 7.64 7.46 -2.56
C VAL A 232 8.10 8.76 -3.19
N ARG A 233 9.42 8.88 -3.39
CA ARG A 233 9.99 9.96 -4.17
C ARG A 233 10.32 9.48 -5.58
N ASN A 234 9.95 10.28 -6.57
CA ASN A 234 10.46 10.14 -7.91
C ASN A 234 10.84 11.52 -8.45
N GLU A 235 12.11 11.66 -8.83
CA GLU A 235 12.71 12.94 -9.26
C GLU A 235 12.49 14.06 -8.21
N ALA A 236 11.84 15.15 -8.61
CA ALA A 236 11.60 16.33 -7.78
C ALA A 236 10.33 16.24 -6.91
N TYR A 237 9.55 15.16 -7.00
CA TYR A 237 8.26 15.07 -6.35
C TYR A 237 8.14 13.87 -5.41
N TRP A 238 7.37 14.07 -4.35
CA TRP A 238 6.80 13.04 -3.51
C TRP A 238 5.45 12.62 -4.07
N TYR A 239 5.20 11.33 -4.16
CA TYR A 239 3.95 10.74 -4.66
C TYR A 239 3.25 10.04 -3.53
N LEU A 240 2.03 10.49 -3.21
CA LEU A 240 1.16 9.87 -2.23
C LEU A 240 0.17 8.97 -2.97
N PHE A 241 0.38 7.66 -2.88
CA PHE A 241 -0.60 6.66 -3.26
C PHE A 241 -1.59 6.46 -2.12
N VAL A 242 -2.86 6.29 -2.46
CA VAL A 242 -3.94 5.97 -1.51
C VAL A 242 -4.93 5.03 -2.18
N SER A 243 -5.70 4.33 -1.37
CA SER A 243 -6.82 3.53 -1.87
C SER A 243 -8.13 4.25 -1.64
N PHE A 244 -8.94 4.35 -2.69
CA PHE A 244 -10.29 4.89 -2.65
C PHE A 244 -11.32 3.77 -2.66
N ASP A 245 -12.52 4.09 -2.16
CA ASP A 245 -13.70 3.25 -2.09
C ASP A 245 -13.57 2.11 -1.06
N VAL A 246 -14.07 0.90 -1.31
CA VAL A 246 -14.31 -0.07 -0.24
C VAL A 246 -13.58 -1.39 -0.50
N CYS A 247 -12.73 -1.79 0.45
CA CYS A 247 -12.12 -3.11 0.52
C CYS A 247 -13.03 -4.13 1.25
N CYS A 248 -12.51 -5.35 1.42
CA CYS A 248 -12.95 -6.30 2.43
C CYS A 248 -14.37 -6.86 2.24
N ARG A 249 -14.89 -6.78 1.01
CA ARG A 249 -16.20 -7.31 0.57
C ARG A 249 -16.07 -8.44 -0.46
N GLY A 250 -14.88 -9.01 -0.61
CA GLY A 250 -14.64 -10.04 -1.62
C GLY A 250 -14.98 -9.54 -3.02
N VAL A 251 -15.87 -10.23 -3.72
CA VAL A 251 -16.28 -9.88 -5.10
C VAL A 251 -17.00 -8.53 -5.22
N ASP A 252 -17.53 -8.00 -4.12
CA ASP A 252 -18.22 -6.70 -4.07
C ASP A 252 -17.28 -5.54 -3.67
N SER A 253 -15.98 -5.81 -3.57
CA SER A 253 -14.98 -4.78 -3.29
C SER A 253 -14.82 -3.85 -4.48
N THR A 254 -14.82 -2.53 -4.21
CA THR A 254 -14.70 -1.46 -5.21
C THR A 254 -13.41 -0.67 -5.08
N TYR A 255 -12.46 -1.17 -4.31
CA TYR A 255 -11.16 -0.56 -4.08
C TYR A 255 -10.46 -0.20 -5.38
N LYS A 256 -9.70 0.89 -5.38
CA LYS A 256 -8.82 1.33 -6.45
C LYS A 256 -7.68 2.18 -5.91
N VAL A 257 -6.54 2.15 -6.57
CA VAL A 257 -5.38 2.96 -6.19
C VAL A 257 -5.40 4.27 -6.94
N MET A 258 -5.26 5.36 -6.19
CA MET A 258 -5.16 6.72 -6.67
C MET A 258 -3.81 7.31 -6.26
N VAL A 259 -3.34 8.34 -6.96
CA VAL A 259 -2.09 9.03 -6.64
C VAL A 259 -2.21 10.54 -6.81
N GLY A 260 -1.52 11.27 -5.95
CA GLY A 260 -1.22 12.68 -6.13
C GLY A 260 0.24 12.95 -5.85
N ARG A 261 0.75 14.13 -6.22
CA ARG A 261 2.15 14.49 -6.00
C ARG A 261 2.31 15.88 -5.37
N SER A 262 3.43 16.07 -4.71
CA SER A 262 3.83 17.33 -4.08
C SER A 262 5.34 17.51 -4.14
N PRO A 263 5.88 18.73 -4.26
CA PRO A 263 7.31 18.98 -4.07
C PRO A 263 7.77 18.84 -2.61
N GLN A 264 6.83 18.78 -1.66
CA GLN A 264 7.09 18.62 -0.22
C GLN A 264 6.42 17.37 0.32
N ILE A 265 7.11 16.60 1.14
CA ILE A 265 6.59 15.36 1.73
C ILE A 265 5.33 15.58 2.57
N THR A 266 5.20 16.73 3.19
CA THR A 266 4.02 17.12 4.00
C THR A 266 2.87 17.71 3.19
N GLY A 267 2.99 17.72 1.84
CA GLY A 267 1.98 18.28 0.94
C GLY A 267 2.08 19.80 0.74
N PRO A 268 1.09 20.42 0.11
CA PRO A 268 -0.15 19.80 -0.37
C PRO A 268 0.08 18.87 -1.57
N TYR A 269 -0.63 17.75 -1.58
CA TYR A 269 -0.64 16.81 -2.70
C TYR A 269 -1.78 17.15 -3.68
N GLU A 270 -1.48 17.12 -4.97
CA GLU A 270 -2.44 17.39 -6.04
C GLU A 270 -2.41 16.25 -7.07
N ASP A 271 -3.55 15.98 -7.68
CA ASP A 271 -3.67 15.05 -8.79
C ASP A 271 -3.17 15.67 -10.12
N ARG A 272 -3.20 14.89 -11.20
CA ARG A 272 -2.73 15.31 -12.53
C ARG A 272 -3.54 16.51 -13.08
N GLY A 273 -4.77 16.69 -12.63
CA GLY A 273 -5.64 17.83 -13.00
C GLY A 273 -5.48 19.05 -12.10
N GLY A 274 -4.61 19.00 -11.06
CA GLY A 274 -4.41 20.07 -10.09
C GLY A 274 -5.45 20.11 -8.98
N SER A 275 -6.26 19.05 -8.83
CA SER A 275 -7.23 18.95 -7.73
C SER A 275 -6.54 18.50 -6.45
N PRO A 276 -6.71 19.22 -5.32
CA PRO A 276 -6.09 18.84 -4.05
C PRO A 276 -6.62 17.50 -3.52
N MET A 277 -5.72 16.60 -3.10
CA MET A 277 -6.09 15.34 -2.46
C MET A 277 -6.87 15.54 -1.14
N LEU A 278 -6.67 16.66 -0.46
CA LEU A 278 -7.47 17.06 0.70
C LEU A 278 -8.96 17.36 0.36
N LYS A 279 -9.29 17.47 -0.93
CA LYS A 279 -10.66 17.72 -1.43
C LYS A 279 -11.17 16.57 -2.30
N GLY A 280 -10.58 15.38 -2.19
CA GLY A 280 -10.97 14.20 -2.95
C GLY A 280 -10.31 14.08 -4.32
N GLY A 281 -9.31 14.90 -4.63
CA GLY A 281 -8.45 14.73 -5.80
C GLY A 281 -7.68 13.41 -5.77
N GLY A 282 -7.27 12.94 -6.93
CA GLY A 282 -6.48 11.74 -7.11
C GLY A 282 -6.50 11.29 -8.57
N THR A 283 -5.32 11.00 -9.11
CA THR A 283 -5.17 10.39 -10.44
C THR A 283 -5.29 8.88 -10.29
N LEU A 284 -6.12 8.23 -11.10
CA LEU A 284 -6.26 6.78 -11.11
C LEU A 284 -4.95 6.11 -11.54
N VAL A 285 -4.50 5.14 -10.74
CA VAL A 285 -3.37 4.27 -11.04
C VAL A 285 -3.84 2.90 -11.51
N ILE A 286 -4.75 2.27 -10.73
CA ILE A 286 -5.32 0.97 -11.10
C ILE A 286 -6.70 0.79 -10.47
N GLU A 287 -7.61 0.21 -11.26
CA GLU A 287 -8.92 -0.26 -10.82
C GLU A 287 -9.26 -1.59 -11.50
N ALA A 288 -10.34 -2.24 -11.07
CA ALA A 288 -10.84 -3.44 -11.71
C ALA A 288 -11.48 -3.10 -13.06
N THR A 289 -11.01 -3.72 -14.12
CA THR A 289 -11.51 -3.53 -15.50
C THR A 289 -12.21 -4.78 -16.04
N THR A 290 -12.07 -5.91 -15.34
CA THR A 290 -12.66 -7.21 -15.72
C THR A 290 -13.35 -7.86 -14.51
N ASP A 291 -14.06 -8.96 -14.75
CA ASP A 291 -14.67 -9.76 -13.69
C ASP A 291 -13.69 -10.74 -13.02
N ASN A 292 -12.49 -10.89 -13.55
CA ASN A 292 -11.48 -11.81 -13.00
C ASN A 292 -10.95 -11.33 -11.64
N TRP A 293 -10.78 -10.03 -11.49
CA TRP A 293 -10.26 -9.39 -10.28
C TRP A 293 -11.10 -8.20 -9.86
N LYS A 294 -11.26 -8.00 -8.57
CA LYS A 294 -12.03 -6.92 -7.96
C LYS A 294 -11.17 -6.17 -6.95
N GLY A 295 -11.48 -4.91 -6.78
CA GLY A 295 -10.98 -4.08 -5.71
C GLY A 295 -9.46 -4.11 -5.49
N PRO A 296 -8.61 -3.78 -6.50
CA PRO A 296 -7.17 -3.64 -6.28
C PRO A 296 -6.88 -2.48 -5.33
N GLY A 297 -6.06 -2.72 -4.31
CA GLY A 297 -5.76 -1.66 -3.35
C GLY A 297 -4.74 -2.05 -2.29
N HIS A 298 -4.56 -1.15 -1.34
CA HIS A 298 -3.55 -1.21 -0.29
C HIS A 298 -2.18 -1.53 -0.87
N CYS A 299 -1.63 -0.57 -1.61
CA CYS A 299 -0.39 -0.79 -2.34
C CYS A 299 0.85 -0.38 -1.54
N ALA A 300 1.94 -1.06 -1.87
CA ALA A 300 3.31 -0.64 -1.58
C ALA A 300 4.05 -0.41 -2.90
N VAL A 301 5.07 0.44 -2.90
CA VAL A 301 5.97 0.62 -4.04
C VAL A 301 7.36 0.14 -3.64
N LEU A 302 7.89 -0.79 -4.42
CA LEU A 302 9.30 -1.18 -4.35
C LEU A 302 10.06 -0.40 -5.41
N GLN A 303 11.04 0.38 -4.99
CA GLN A 303 12.03 1.01 -5.86
C GLN A 303 13.35 0.29 -5.63
N ASP A 304 13.75 -0.52 -6.59
CA ASP A 304 14.92 -1.40 -6.50
C ASP A 304 15.75 -1.32 -7.78
N GLY A 305 17.03 -1.73 -7.70
CA GLY A 305 17.90 -1.78 -8.87
C GLY A 305 17.41 -2.69 -10.02
N TRP A 306 16.38 -3.49 -9.79
CA TRP A 306 15.71 -4.30 -10.82
C TRP A 306 14.57 -3.55 -11.52
N GLY A 307 14.16 -2.40 -10.99
CA GLY A 307 13.08 -1.57 -11.48
C GLY A 307 12.10 -1.16 -10.36
N ASP A 308 11.12 -0.35 -10.73
CA ASP A 308 10.05 0.03 -9.83
C ASP A 308 8.85 -0.91 -10.01
N TYR A 309 8.23 -1.29 -8.90
CA TYR A 309 7.08 -2.19 -8.87
C TYR A 309 5.99 -1.65 -7.94
N LEU A 310 4.74 -1.78 -8.36
CA LEU A 310 3.55 -1.62 -7.51
C LEU A 310 3.14 -3.00 -7.00
N ILE A 311 3.11 -3.16 -5.68
CA ILE A 311 2.71 -4.37 -4.98
C ILE A 311 1.37 -4.07 -4.31
N PHE A 312 0.36 -4.90 -4.50
CA PHE A 312 -0.97 -4.69 -3.94
C PHE A 312 -1.74 -6.00 -3.82
N HIS A 313 -2.89 -5.99 -3.20
CA HIS A 313 -3.81 -7.12 -3.28
C HIS A 313 -4.99 -6.81 -4.20
N ALA A 314 -5.58 -7.85 -4.77
CA ALA A 314 -6.87 -7.80 -5.45
C ALA A 314 -7.67 -9.05 -5.12
N TYR A 315 -9.00 -8.95 -5.16
CA TYR A 315 -9.89 -10.06 -4.84
C TYR A 315 -10.21 -10.85 -6.09
N HIS A 316 -10.00 -12.17 -6.03
CA HIS A 316 -10.34 -13.07 -7.13
C HIS A 316 -11.85 -13.04 -7.42
N GLY A 317 -12.26 -12.75 -8.65
CA GLY A 317 -13.64 -12.43 -9.04
C GLY A 317 -14.67 -13.53 -8.76
N ARG A 318 -14.26 -14.80 -8.63
CA ARG A 318 -15.17 -15.90 -8.31
C ARG A 318 -15.18 -16.28 -6.83
N THR A 319 -14.01 -16.19 -6.16
CA THR A 319 -13.88 -16.68 -4.78
C THR A 319 -13.91 -15.57 -3.74
N GLY A 320 -13.70 -14.32 -4.15
CA GLY A 320 -13.56 -13.18 -3.25
C GLY A 320 -12.31 -13.20 -2.36
N ARG A 321 -11.38 -14.15 -2.57
CA ARG A 321 -10.12 -14.22 -1.80
C ARG A 321 -9.17 -13.14 -2.28
N ALA A 322 -8.53 -12.44 -1.36
CA ALA A 322 -7.47 -11.50 -1.66
C ALA A 322 -6.18 -12.24 -2.04
N GLU A 323 -5.55 -11.82 -3.12
CA GLU A 323 -4.30 -12.38 -3.61
C GLU A 323 -3.32 -11.26 -3.96
N LEU A 324 -2.03 -11.57 -3.77
CA LEU A 324 -0.91 -10.73 -4.15
C LEU A 324 -0.90 -10.45 -5.66
N LYS A 325 -0.67 -9.20 -6.00
CA LYS A 325 -0.40 -8.73 -7.37
C LYS A 325 0.85 -7.87 -7.38
N ILE A 326 1.66 -8.02 -8.41
CA ILE A 326 2.85 -7.21 -8.65
C ILE A 326 2.83 -6.74 -10.10
N SER A 327 2.89 -5.44 -10.28
CA SER A 327 3.00 -4.81 -11.60
C SER A 327 4.29 -4.03 -11.70
N PRO A 328 5.00 -4.07 -12.84
CA PRO A 328 5.98 -3.03 -13.12
C PRO A 328 5.34 -1.66 -12.98
N LEU A 329 6.07 -0.72 -12.41
CA LEU A 329 5.66 0.67 -12.24
C LEU A 329 6.54 1.53 -13.15
N LEU A 330 5.96 2.12 -14.16
CA LEU A 330 6.65 3.00 -15.10
C LEU A 330 6.31 4.46 -14.80
N TRP A 331 7.22 5.36 -15.14
CA TRP A 331 7.04 6.80 -14.96
C TRP A 331 7.03 7.50 -16.33
N GLU A 332 5.96 8.23 -16.63
CA GLU A 332 5.84 8.99 -17.86
C GLU A 332 5.28 10.38 -17.57
N ASN A 333 5.96 11.41 -18.09
CA ASN A 333 5.58 12.81 -17.88
C ASN A 333 5.38 13.15 -16.39
N GLY A 334 6.17 12.50 -15.51
CA GLY A 334 6.10 12.66 -14.07
C GLY A 334 4.86 12.05 -13.41
N TRP A 335 4.27 10.97 -13.98
CA TRP A 335 3.16 10.23 -13.39
C TRP A 335 3.36 8.71 -13.53
N PRO A 336 2.93 7.94 -12.51
CA PRO A 336 3.10 6.49 -12.54
C PRO A 336 2.10 5.80 -13.47
N TYR A 337 2.56 4.71 -14.08
CA TYR A 337 1.78 3.79 -14.90
C TYR A 337 2.03 2.36 -14.48
N VAL A 338 0.99 1.53 -14.49
CA VAL A 338 1.06 0.10 -14.20
C VAL A 338 0.31 -0.72 -15.25
N ALA A 339 0.61 -2.02 -15.32
CA ALA A 339 -0.15 -2.94 -16.14
C ALA A 339 -1.61 -3.04 -15.64
N PRO A 340 -2.60 -3.20 -16.54
CA PRO A 340 -3.97 -3.47 -16.13
C PRO A 340 -4.09 -4.81 -15.44
N LEU A 341 -5.14 -5.00 -14.63
CA LEU A 341 -5.49 -6.30 -14.08
C LEU A 341 -5.93 -7.26 -15.20
N PRO A 342 -5.41 -8.50 -15.24
CA PRO A 342 -5.70 -9.48 -16.28
C PRO A 342 -7.13 -10.06 -16.22
#